data_39978206b412f323ff1e94ec1cbffd94
#
_entry.id   39978206b412f323ff1e94ec1cbffd94
#
_cell.length_a   1.000
_cell.length_b   1.000
_cell.length_c   1.000
_cell.angle_alpha   90.00
_cell.angle_beta   90.00
_cell.angle_gamma   90.00
#
_symmetry.space_group_name_H-M   'P 1'
#
loop_
_entity.id
_entity.type
_entity.pdbx_description
1 polymer ?
#
loop_
_entity_poly.entity_id
_entity_poly.type
_entity_poly.pdbx_seq_one_letter_code
_entity_poly.pdbx_strand_id
1 'polypeptide(L)'
;MEFMGQKVLHIGETGKGASFKMLVNAMLAQSMLIFSETILLGEKMGLDKDFLLNVIPNLVVAAPFTKAKAEMIRQEDYEVQFPLEWMHKDLHLATLTAYENDQPLYLANLAKELFANAKKEGLGRLDFAAIHKFLDGKR
;
A
#
# COMPACT_ATOMS: atom_id res chain seq x y z
N MET A 1 8.14 10.64 -4.94
CA MET A 1 7.88 9.84 -6.15
C MET A 1 8.24 10.57 -7.44
N GLU A 2 9.02 11.64 -7.33
CA GLU A 2 9.46 12.38 -8.51
C GLU A 2 10.21 11.50 -9.50
N PHE A 3 11.08 10.66 -8.98
CA PHE A 3 11.86 9.75 -9.81
C PHE A 3 10.93 8.88 -10.68
N MET A 4 9.88 8.33 -10.06
CA MET A 4 8.92 7.51 -10.79
C MET A 4 8.13 8.34 -11.80
N GLY A 5 7.81 9.57 -11.45
CA GLY A 5 7.12 10.46 -12.36
C GLY A 5 7.93 10.73 -13.62
N GLN A 6 9.23 10.95 -13.47
CA GLN A 6 10.10 11.17 -14.61
C GLN A 6 10.18 9.95 -15.52
N LYS A 7 10.27 8.77 -14.93
CA LYS A 7 10.28 7.53 -15.71
C LYS A 7 8.98 7.34 -16.49
N VAL A 8 7.86 7.64 -15.84
CA VAL A 8 6.57 7.51 -16.51
C VAL A 8 6.51 8.41 -17.74
N LEU A 9 7.04 9.61 -17.66
CA LEU A 9 7.07 10.53 -18.80
C LEU A 9 7.84 9.98 -19.98
N HIS A 10 8.82 9.10 -19.73
CA HIS A 10 9.67 8.55 -20.80
C HIS A 10 9.13 7.24 -21.38
N ILE A 11 8.02 6.73 -20.88
CA ILE A 11 7.48 5.46 -21.37
C ILE A 11 6.79 5.63 -22.73
N GLY A 12 6.44 6.86 -23.07
CA GLY A 12 5.90 7.15 -24.39
C GLY A 12 4.45 7.62 -24.36
N GLU A 13 3.59 6.92 -25.05
CA GLU A 13 2.24 7.37 -25.25
C GLU A 13 1.46 7.55 -23.96
N THR A 14 0.51 8.48 -24.00
CA THR A 14 -0.29 8.89 -22.84
C THR A 14 -0.92 7.71 -22.10
N GLY A 15 -1.54 6.78 -22.83
CA GLY A 15 -2.18 5.63 -22.21
C GLY A 15 -1.21 4.72 -21.47
N LYS A 16 0.01 4.59 -22.00
CA LYS A 16 1.01 3.72 -21.39
C LYS A 16 1.57 4.31 -20.10
N GLY A 17 1.68 5.64 -20.03
CA GLY A 17 2.11 6.29 -18.81
C GLY A 17 1.15 6.05 -17.67
N ALA A 18 -0.15 6.19 -17.93
CA ALA A 18 -1.19 5.94 -16.93
C ALA A 18 -1.21 4.48 -16.52
N SER A 19 -1.01 3.57 -17.48
CA SER A 19 -0.98 2.13 -17.19
C SER A 19 0.21 1.78 -16.29
N PHE A 20 1.35 2.36 -16.55
CA PHE A 20 2.53 2.11 -15.73
C PHE A 20 2.32 2.60 -14.29
N LYS A 21 1.72 3.77 -14.13
CA LYS A 21 1.45 4.31 -12.81
C LYS A 21 0.52 3.41 -12.02
N MET A 22 -0.49 2.85 -12.70
CA MET A 22 -1.41 1.91 -12.07
C MET A 22 -0.67 0.67 -11.56
N LEU A 23 0.27 0.14 -12.35
CA LEU A 23 1.06 -1.01 -11.93
C LEU A 23 1.88 -0.69 -10.69
N VAL A 24 2.51 0.48 -10.67
CA VAL A 24 3.31 0.91 -9.52
C VAL A 24 2.44 1.04 -8.28
N ASN A 25 1.26 1.62 -8.41
CA ASN A 25 0.36 1.79 -7.27
C ASN A 25 -0.16 0.45 -6.75
N ALA A 26 -0.36 -0.53 -7.63
CA ALA A 26 -0.76 -1.86 -7.19
C ALA A 26 0.36 -2.51 -6.36
N MET A 27 1.62 -2.33 -6.76
CA MET A 27 2.75 -2.81 -5.97
C MET A 27 2.84 -2.08 -4.64
N LEU A 28 2.61 -0.77 -4.67
CA LEU A 28 2.68 0.06 -3.47
C LEU A 28 1.67 -0.43 -2.41
N ALA A 29 0.43 -0.68 -2.85
CA ALA A 29 -0.62 -1.15 -1.95
C ALA A 29 -0.25 -2.50 -1.33
N GLN A 30 0.25 -3.41 -2.14
CA GLN A 30 0.64 -4.74 -1.66
C GLN A 30 1.83 -4.67 -0.71
N SER A 31 2.81 -3.82 -1.03
CA SER A 31 3.97 -3.64 -0.16
C SER A 31 3.55 -3.10 1.21
N MET A 32 2.56 -2.20 1.24
CA MET A 32 2.05 -1.70 2.52
C MET A 32 1.41 -2.81 3.35
N LEU A 33 0.66 -3.69 2.69
CA LEU A 33 0.03 -4.82 3.38
C LEU A 33 1.08 -5.76 3.96
N ILE A 34 2.10 -6.08 3.18
CA ILE A 34 3.16 -6.97 3.62
C ILE A 34 3.87 -6.37 4.82
N PHE A 35 4.19 -5.08 4.75
CA PHE A 35 4.85 -4.39 5.84
C PHE A 35 4.00 -4.43 7.12
N SER A 36 2.71 -4.10 6.99
CA SER A 36 1.80 -4.09 8.13
C SER A 36 1.68 -5.46 8.79
N GLU A 37 1.50 -6.50 7.98
CA GLU A 37 1.39 -7.85 8.53
C GLU A 37 2.65 -8.27 9.26
N THR A 38 3.80 -7.89 8.72
CA THR A 38 5.08 -8.22 9.35
C THR A 38 5.21 -7.56 10.71
N ILE A 39 4.87 -6.28 10.79
CA ILE A 39 4.92 -5.56 12.06
C ILE A 39 3.96 -6.18 13.08
N LEU A 40 2.72 -6.45 12.65
CA LEU A 40 1.71 -6.99 13.55
C LEU A 40 2.07 -8.37 14.07
N LEU A 41 2.59 -9.24 13.21
CA LEU A 41 3.01 -10.56 13.65
C LEU A 41 4.19 -10.44 14.63
N GLY A 42 5.15 -9.58 14.32
CA GLY A 42 6.30 -9.36 15.21
C GLY A 42 5.88 -8.95 16.59
N GLU A 43 4.89 -8.05 16.69
CA GLU A 43 4.36 -7.63 18.00
C GLU A 43 3.73 -8.79 18.74
N LYS A 44 2.97 -9.63 18.04
CA LYS A 44 2.34 -10.80 18.66
C LYS A 44 3.37 -11.82 19.14
N MET A 45 4.54 -11.85 18.52
CA MET A 45 5.63 -12.72 18.93
C MET A 45 6.41 -12.16 20.11
N GLY A 46 6.07 -10.98 20.57
CA GLY A 46 6.71 -10.36 21.71
C GLY A 46 7.85 -9.41 21.38
N LEU A 47 8.04 -9.11 20.09
CA LEU A 47 9.08 -8.15 19.70
C LEU A 47 8.57 -6.72 19.91
N ASP A 48 9.48 -5.84 20.28
CA ASP A 48 9.14 -4.45 20.56
C ASP A 48 8.72 -3.72 19.28
N LYS A 49 7.61 -3.00 19.36
CA LYS A 49 7.06 -2.29 18.21
C LYS A 49 8.05 -1.24 17.67
N ASP A 50 8.68 -0.46 18.55
CA ASP A 50 9.64 0.54 18.11
C ASP A 50 10.84 -0.09 17.41
N PHE A 51 11.31 -1.21 17.94
CA PHE A 51 12.39 -1.95 17.29
C PHE A 51 11.99 -2.34 15.88
N LEU A 52 10.80 -2.94 15.73
CA LEU A 52 10.32 -3.38 14.42
C LEU A 52 10.19 -2.21 13.45
N LEU A 53 9.62 -1.10 13.90
CA LEU A 53 9.41 0.06 13.05
C LEU A 53 10.72 0.76 12.67
N ASN A 54 11.75 0.63 13.50
CA ASN A 54 13.05 1.23 13.21
C ASN A 54 13.90 0.34 12.29
N VAL A 55 13.80 -0.97 12.42
CA VAL A 55 14.70 -1.89 11.73
C VAL A 55 14.14 -2.35 10.40
N ILE A 56 12.89 -2.80 10.37
CA ILE A 56 12.33 -3.42 9.17
C ILE A 56 12.35 -2.51 7.93
N PRO A 57 11.98 -1.21 8.03
CA PRO A 57 12.00 -0.36 6.84
C PRO A 57 13.39 -0.18 6.22
N ASN A 58 14.44 -0.51 6.96
CA ASN A 58 15.81 -0.36 6.47
C ASN A 58 16.39 -1.64 5.93
N LEU A 59 15.65 -2.74 5.96
CA LEU A 59 16.10 -3.99 5.38
C LEU A 59 15.93 -3.96 3.87
N VAL A 60 16.79 -4.71 3.18
CA VAL A 60 16.79 -4.72 1.73
C VAL A 60 15.49 -5.27 1.15
N VAL A 61 14.75 -6.07 1.92
CA VAL A 61 13.47 -6.63 1.46
C VAL A 61 12.30 -5.66 1.60
N ALA A 62 12.49 -4.54 2.27
CA ALA A 62 11.41 -3.58 2.49
C ALA A 62 11.40 -2.53 1.38
N ALA A 63 10.20 -2.09 0.98
CA ALA A 63 10.09 -0.99 0.03
C ALA A 63 10.50 0.31 0.73
N PRO A 64 11.25 1.19 0.05
CA PRO A 64 11.76 2.40 0.70
C PRO A 64 10.69 3.31 1.33
N PHE A 65 9.49 3.37 0.76
CA PHE A 65 8.43 4.23 1.28
C PHE A 65 7.99 3.83 2.69
N THR A 66 8.27 2.59 3.11
CA THR A 66 7.84 2.12 4.42
C THR A 66 8.49 2.90 5.56
N LYS A 67 9.60 3.59 5.31
CA LYS A 67 10.21 4.43 6.34
C LYS A 67 9.26 5.53 6.79
N ALA A 68 8.64 6.21 5.83
CA ALA A 68 7.68 7.26 6.15
C ALA A 68 6.41 6.70 6.77
N LYS A 69 5.95 5.55 6.27
CA LYS A 69 4.73 4.94 6.80
C LYS A 69 4.94 4.36 8.19
N ALA A 70 6.16 3.90 8.50
CA ALA A 70 6.48 3.46 9.85
C ALA A 70 6.25 4.58 10.86
N GLU A 71 6.59 5.81 10.48
CA GLU A 71 6.39 6.95 11.36
C GLU A 71 4.91 7.24 11.59
N MET A 72 4.10 7.13 10.54
CA MET A 72 2.65 7.26 10.68
C MET A 72 2.07 6.22 11.63
N ILE A 73 2.56 4.98 11.53
CA ILE A 73 2.12 3.90 12.40
C ILE A 73 2.53 4.19 13.85
N ARG A 74 3.77 4.65 14.05
CA ARG A 74 4.27 4.95 15.40
C ARG A 74 3.42 5.99 16.08
N GLN A 75 3.08 7.05 15.36
CA GLN A 75 2.32 8.17 15.92
C GLN A 75 0.82 7.96 15.87
N GLU A 76 0.37 6.90 15.20
CA GLU A 76 -1.04 6.64 14.95
C GLU A 76 -1.73 7.84 14.32
N ASP A 77 -1.02 8.49 13.41
CA ASP A 77 -1.49 9.68 12.71
C ASP A 77 -1.42 9.43 11.21
N TYR A 78 -2.57 9.20 10.62
CA TYR A 78 -2.66 8.85 9.20
C TYR A 78 -3.12 10.04 8.36
N GLU A 79 -2.47 11.18 8.58
CA GLU A 79 -2.75 12.37 7.78
C GLU A 79 -2.51 12.05 6.31
N VAL A 80 -3.50 12.37 5.49
CA VAL A 80 -3.54 11.88 4.12
C VAL A 80 -2.46 12.51 3.24
N GLN A 81 -1.71 11.63 2.57
CA GLN A 81 -0.82 11.99 1.47
C GLN A 81 -1.37 11.34 0.20
N PHE A 82 -1.88 10.11 0.33
CA PHE A 82 -2.57 9.39 -0.73
C PHE A 82 -3.73 8.64 -0.10
N PRO A 83 -4.98 9.04 -0.37
CA PRO A 83 -6.14 8.47 0.34
C PRO A 83 -6.30 6.98 0.11
N LEU A 84 -6.68 6.27 1.19
CA LEU A 84 -6.91 4.84 1.13
C LEU A 84 -7.96 4.48 0.07
N GLU A 85 -8.99 5.29 -0.08
CA GLU A 85 -10.04 5.01 -1.07
C GLU A 85 -9.53 5.13 -2.51
N TRP A 86 -8.51 5.97 -2.76
CA TRP A 86 -7.89 6.05 -4.08
C TRP A 86 -7.04 4.82 -4.36
N MET A 87 -6.40 4.28 -3.32
CA MET A 87 -5.65 3.05 -3.46
C MET A 87 -6.59 1.89 -3.81
N HIS A 88 -7.75 1.85 -3.18
CA HIS A 88 -8.78 0.87 -3.51
C HIS A 88 -9.19 1.00 -4.96
N LYS A 89 -9.42 2.23 -5.42
CA LYS A 89 -9.80 2.49 -6.81
C LYS A 89 -8.72 2.01 -7.78
N ASP A 90 -7.46 2.31 -7.48
CA ASP A 90 -6.36 1.92 -8.36
C ASP A 90 -6.22 0.40 -8.43
N LEU A 91 -6.39 -0.28 -7.30
CA LEU A 91 -6.37 -1.74 -7.27
C LEU A 91 -7.50 -2.31 -8.11
N HIS A 92 -8.69 -1.71 -8.02
CA HIS A 92 -9.82 -2.16 -8.83
C HIS A 92 -9.52 -2.01 -10.32
N LEU A 93 -8.97 -0.87 -10.73
CA LEU A 93 -8.60 -0.64 -12.12
C LEU A 93 -7.56 -1.64 -12.60
N ALA A 94 -6.59 -1.97 -11.73
CA ALA A 94 -5.58 -2.97 -12.07
C ALA A 94 -6.22 -4.33 -12.30
N THR A 95 -7.19 -4.72 -11.48
CA THR A 95 -7.84 -6.02 -11.65
C THR A 95 -8.71 -6.05 -12.91
N LEU A 96 -9.34 -4.94 -13.28
CA LEU A 96 -10.08 -4.86 -14.53
C LEU A 96 -9.15 -4.99 -15.74
N THR A 97 -8.03 -4.30 -15.69
CA THR A 97 -7.03 -4.38 -16.76
C THR A 97 -6.48 -5.80 -16.89
N ALA A 98 -6.26 -6.44 -15.75
CA ALA A 98 -5.79 -7.82 -15.72
C ALA A 98 -6.79 -8.76 -16.40
N TYR A 99 -8.07 -8.54 -16.12
CA TYR A 99 -9.12 -9.33 -16.76
C TYR A 99 -9.06 -9.17 -18.28
N GLU A 100 -8.91 -7.94 -18.75
CA GLU A 100 -8.87 -7.66 -20.20
C GLU A 100 -7.64 -8.25 -20.88
N ASN A 101 -6.60 -8.50 -20.13
CA ASN A 101 -5.34 -9.03 -20.65
C ASN A 101 -5.11 -10.49 -20.29
N ASP A 102 -6.10 -11.15 -19.74
CA ASP A 102 -6.02 -12.58 -19.38
C ASP A 102 -4.85 -12.87 -18.42
N GLN A 103 -4.58 -11.94 -17.51
CA GLN A 103 -3.51 -12.12 -16.54
C GLN A 103 -4.08 -12.17 -15.13
N PRO A 104 -4.18 -13.35 -14.50
CA PRO A 104 -4.69 -13.44 -13.13
C PRO A 104 -3.80 -12.69 -12.16
N LEU A 105 -4.43 -11.96 -11.23
CA LEU A 105 -3.72 -11.24 -10.18
C LEU A 105 -4.25 -11.68 -8.82
N TYR A 106 -3.61 -12.69 -8.23
CA TYR A 106 -4.09 -13.22 -6.94
C TYR A 106 -3.90 -12.22 -5.82
N LEU A 107 -2.67 -11.71 -5.67
CA LEU A 107 -2.36 -10.82 -4.55
C LEU A 107 -3.06 -9.47 -4.68
N ALA A 108 -3.09 -8.91 -5.88
CA ALA A 108 -3.73 -7.63 -6.08
C ALA A 108 -5.24 -7.71 -5.84
N ASN A 109 -5.86 -8.82 -6.21
CA ASN A 109 -7.29 -9.00 -5.93
C ASN A 109 -7.57 -9.11 -4.43
N LEU A 110 -6.73 -9.84 -3.72
CA LEU A 110 -6.86 -9.91 -2.28
C LEU A 110 -6.65 -8.53 -1.64
N ALA A 111 -5.62 -7.82 -2.09
CA ALA A 111 -5.35 -6.48 -1.60
C ALA A 111 -6.56 -5.57 -1.84
N LYS A 112 -7.15 -5.63 -3.03
CA LYS A 112 -8.32 -4.83 -3.36
C LYS A 112 -9.44 -5.05 -2.34
N GLU A 113 -9.70 -6.30 -1.98
CA GLU A 113 -10.78 -6.60 -1.04
C GLU A 113 -10.46 -6.08 0.36
N LEU A 114 -9.19 -6.18 0.77
CA LEU A 114 -8.80 -5.65 2.08
C LEU A 114 -8.97 -4.13 2.14
N PHE A 115 -8.56 -3.44 1.09
CA PHE A 115 -8.75 -1.99 1.03
C PHE A 115 -10.22 -1.62 0.94
N ALA A 116 -11.04 -2.43 0.26
CA ALA A 116 -12.48 -2.21 0.20
C ALA A 116 -13.09 -2.29 1.60
N ASN A 117 -12.69 -3.30 2.37
CA ASN A 117 -13.20 -3.46 3.73
C ASN A 117 -12.77 -2.31 4.64
N ALA A 118 -11.53 -1.88 4.52
CA ALA A 118 -11.04 -0.75 5.31
C ALA A 118 -11.83 0.52 4.98
N LYS A 119 -12.10 0.74 3.69
CA LYS A 119 -12.90 1.87 3.25
C LYS A 119 -14.31 1.81 3.84
N LYS A 120 -14.91 0.62 3.82
CA LYS A 120 -16.24 0.41 4.37
C LYS A 120 -16.30 0.74 5.86
N GLU A 121 -15.20 0.55 6.57
CA GLU A 121 -15.13 0.84 7.98
C GLU A 121 -14.77 2.29 8.29
N GLY A 122 -14.75 3.15 7.28
CA GLY A 122 -14.60 4.57 7.50
C GLY A 122 -13.18 5.11 7.35
N LEU A 123 -12.25 4.30 6.87
CA LEU A 123 -10.85 4.71 6.76
C LEU A 123 -10.49 5.29 5.39
N GLY A 124 -11.48 5.42 4.50
CA GLY A 124 -11.22 5.78 3.10
C GLY A 124 -10.52 7.11 2.88
N ARG A 125 -10.78 8.10 3.73
CA ARG A 125 -10.19 9.44 3.56
C ARG A 125 -8.86 9.62 4.26
N LEU A 126 -8.46 8.64 5.06
CA LEU A 126 -7.14 8.66 5.69
C LEU A 126 -6.09 8.18 4.69
N ASP A 127 -4.81 8.40 5.04
CA ASP A 127 -3.74 7.90 4.21
C ASP A 127 -3.85 6.38 4.04
N PHE A 128 -3.37 5.85 2.92
CA PHE A 128 -3.48 4.41 2.68
C PHE A 128 -2.73 3.58 3.73
N ALA A 129 -1.79 4.19 4.44
CA ALA A 129 -1.12 3.51 5.56
C ALA A 129 -2.09 3.14 6.68
N ALA A 130 -3.28 3.75 6.70
CA ALA A 130 -4.30 3.41 7.69
C ALA A 130 -4.82 1.98 7.53
N ILE A 131 -4.43 1.28 6.46
CA ILE A 131 -4.72 -0.14 6.33
C ILE A 131 -4.10 -0.91 7.51
N HIS A 132 -3.01 -0.40 8.07
CA HIS A 132 -2.41 -0.98 9.26
C HIS A 132 -3.39 -1.00 10.43
N LYS A 133 -4.11 0.11 10.63
CA LYS A 133 -5.12 0.20 11.69
C LYS A 133 -6.22 -0.82 11.47
N PHE A 134 -6.64 -0.98 10.21
CA PHE A 134 -7.66 -1.96 9.86
C PHE A 134 -7.20 -3.39 10.17
N LEU A 135 -5.97 -3.73 9.77
CA LEU A 135 -5.44 -5.07 9.99
C LEU A 135 -5.22 -5.36 11.46
N ASP A 136 -4.85 -4.34 12.24
CA ASP A 136 -4.65 -4.48 13.68
C ASP A 136 -5.96 -4.78 14.42
N GLY A 137 -7.07 -4.36 13.86
CA GLY A 137 -8.37 -4.58 14.48
C GLY A 137 -8.69 -3.68 15.66
N LYS A 138 -7.81 -2.75 15.99
CA LYS A 138 -8.05 -1.79 17.06
C LYS A 138 -8.82 -0.60 16.51
N ARG A 139 -9.87 -0.22 17.18
CA ARG A 139 -10.74 0.87 16.73
C ARG A 139 -10.93 1.91 17.80
#